data_b716233bf20df3536562ee0ef19721e3
#
_entry.id   b716233bf20df3536562ee0ef19721e3
#
_cell.length_a   1.000
_cell.length_b   1.000
_cell.length_c   1.000
_cell.angle_alpha   90.00
_cell.angle_beta   90.00
_cell.angle_gamma   90.00
#
_symmetry.space_group_name_H-M   'P 1'
#
loop_
_entity.id
_entity.type
_entity.pdbx_description
1 polymer ?
#
loop_
_entity_poly.entity_id
_entity_poly.type
_entity_poly.pdbx_seq_one_letter_code
_entity_poly.pdbx_strand_id
1 'polypeptide(L)'
;LGGAAYVWIASESETAGSGVEQLTLHLPAAVTAGEPVSQSVALKVPGVHNARNAAAAISAAVLLGVSPADAAKAAGTFLGAARRFQVRGTVKQVTVVDDYAHHPTEIAALLDAARRRYPDSTIRVIFQPHLFSRTKFFAHQFAESLAKADDVIITGIFPAREKQADFPDISPSTIVDAAAG
;
A
#
# COMPACT_ATOMS: atom_id res chain seq x y z
N LEU A 1 -31.77 16.19 10.71
CA LEU A 1 -30.36 16.58 10.58
C LEU A 1 -29.56 15.30 10.54
N GLY A 2 -29.20 14.82 9.32
CA GLY A 2 -28.46 13.61 9.12
C GLY A 2 -27.05 13.78 9.67
N GLY A 3 -26.72 13.09 10.76
CA GLY A 3 -25.36 12.93 11.22
C GLY A 3 -24.56 12.17 10.16
N ALA A 4 -23.33 12.61 9.88
CA ALA A 4 -22.47 11.89 8.95
C ALA A 4 -22.26 10.45 9.46
N ALA A 5 -22.52 9.48 8.59
CA ALA A 5 -22.28 8.08 8.90
C ALA A 5 -20.80 7.81 8.66
N TYR A 6 -20.06 7.43 9.69
CA TYR A 6 -18.67 7.06 9.60
C TYR A 6 -18.51 5.55 9.72
N VAL A 7 -17.80 4.95 8.76
CA VAL A 7 -17.26 3.61 8.88
C VAL A 7 -15.84 3.75 9.40
N TRP A 8 -15.46 2.97 10.41
CA TRP A 8 -14.10 3.02 10.93
C TRP A 8 -13.55 1.62 11.22
N ILE A 9 -12.26 1.51 11.17
CA ILE A 9 -11.53 0.34 11.60
C ILE A 9 -11.34 0.47 13.11
N ALA A 10 -12.00 -0.39 13.89
CA ALA A 10 -11.95 -0.36 15.35
C ALA A 10 -10.64 -0.95 15.90
N SER A 11 -10.10 -1.96 15.22
CA SER A 11 -8.80 -2.55 15.52
C SER A 11 -8.17 -3.11 14.26
N GLU A 12 -6.85 -3.13 14.24
CA GLU A 12 -6.03 -3.62 13.15
C GLU A 12 -4.80 -4.32 13.73
N SER A 13 -4.49 -5.49 13.25
CA SER A 13 -3.28 -6.22 13.63
C SER A 13 -2.83 -7.12 12.50
N GLU A 14 -1.53 -7.24 12.32
CA GLU A 14 -0.94 -8.27 11.49
C GLU A 14 -0.16 -9.23 12.39
N THR A 15 -0.42 -10.54 12.26
CA THR A 15 0.44 -11.53 12.88
C THR A 15 1.74 -11.56 12.09
N ALA A 16 2.85 -11.18 12.73
CA ALA A 16 4.16 -11.09 12.09
C ALA A 16 4.46 -12.35 11.27
N GLY A 17 4.83 -12.16 10.00
CA GLY A 17 5.15 -13.24 9.08
C GLY A 17 3.98 -14.05 8.51
N SER A 18 2.75 -13.90 9.02
CA SER A 18 1.59 -14.64 8.51
C SER A 18 1.08 -14.14 7.16
N GLY A 19 1.28 -12.86 6.89
CA GLY A 19 0.74 -12.17 5.72
C GLY A 19 -0.77 -12.02 5.73
N VAL A 20 -1.39 -12.18 6.90
CA VAL A 20 -2.82 -11.98 7.12
C VAL A 20 -3.01 -10.72 7.94
N GLU A 21 -3.69 -9.75 7.37
CA GLU A 21 -4.12 -8.53 8.05
C GLU A 21 -5.46 -8.78 8.71
N GLN A 22 -5.52 -8.68 10.04
CA GLN A 22 -6.77 -8.80 10.80
C GLN A 22 -7.30 -7.41 11.10
N LEU A 23 -8.56 -7.15 10.81
CA LEU A 23 -9.22 -5.91 11.20
C LEU A 23 -10.62 -6.16 11.72
N THR A 24 -11.08 -5.27 12.61
CA THR A 24 -12.47 -5.18 13.03
C THR A 24 -13.04 -3.91 12.44
N LEU A 25 -14.02 -4.07 11.54
CA LEU A 25 -14.71 -2.99 10.86
C LEU A 25 -16.02 -2.70 11.57
N HIS A 26 -16.23 -1.44 11.96
CA HIS A 26 -17.48 -0.99 12.51
C HIS A 26 -18.34 -0.31 11.45
N LEU A 27 -19.49 -0.89 11.18
CA LEU A 27 -20.49 -0.43 10.20
C LEU A 27 -21.66 0.19 10.95
N PRO A 28 -21.92 1.51 10.79
CA PRO A 28 -23.04 2.17 11.47
C PRO A 28 -24.39 1.77 10.85
N ALA A 29 -25.46 1.98 11.58
CA ALA A 29 -26.84 1.72 11.16
C ALA A 29 -27.19 2.32 9.78
N ALA A 30 -26.64 3.48 9.46
CA ALA A 30 -26.83 4.13 8.16
C ALA A 30 -26.23 3.34 6.97
N VAL A 31 -25.26 2.48 7.22
CA VAL A 31 -24.65 1.62 6.20
C VAL A 31 -25.33 0.26 6.15
N THR A 32 -25.72 -0.28 7.32
CA THR A 32 -26.35 -1.60 7.42
C THR A 32 -27.85 -1.58 7.18
N ALA A 33 -28.45 -0.39 7.07
CA ALA A 33 -29.92 -0.17 7.02
C ALA A 33 -30.67 -0.84 8.20
N GLY A 34 -29.98 -1.01 9.35
CA GLY A 34 -30.54 -1.63 10.55
C GLY A 34 -29.71 -1.29 11.79
N GLU A 35 -29.33 -2.29 12.56
CA GLU A 35 -28.46 -2.12 13.72
C GLU A 35 -26.98 -1.97 13.32
N PRO A 36 -26.17 -1.21 14.10
CA PRO A 36 -24.72 -1.16 13.89
C PRO A 36 -24.10 -2.55 14.03
N VAL A 37 -23.11 -2.86 13.17
CA VAL A 37 -22.44 -4.17 13.15
C VAL A 37 -20.94 -3.98 13.29
N SER A 38 -20.32 -4.78 14.16
CA SER A 38 -18.86 -4.96 14.19
C SER A 38 -18.49 -6.26 13.46
N GLN A 39 -17.76 -6.14 12.38
CA GLN A 39 -17.42 -7.26 11.50
C GLN A 39 -15.92 -7.51 11.51
N SER A 40 -15.50 -8.72 11.91
CA SER A 40 -14.11 -9.16 11.75
C SER A 40 -13.82 -9.53 10.31
N VAL A 41 -12.67 -9.12 9.82
CA VAL A 41 -12.18 -9.35 8.45
C VAL A 41 -10.74 -9.82 8.51
N ALA A 42 -10.41 -10.89 7.79
CA ALA A 42 -9.05 -11.39 7.63
C ALA A 42 -8.63 -11.22 6.16
N LEU A 43 -7.71 -10.34 5.88
CA LEU A 43 -7.22 -10.07 4.53
C LEU A 43 -5.93 -10.84 4.26
N LYS A 44 -5.80 -11.37 3.05
CA LYS A 44 -4.58 -12.04 2.57
C LYS A 44 -3.58 -11.07 1.94
N VAL A 45 -3.90 -9.78 1.92
CA VAL A 45 -3.05 -8.71 1.41
C VAL A 45 -2.60 -7.83 2.57
N PRO A 46 -1.30 -7.60 2.75
CA PRO A 46 -0.77 -6.89 3.91
C PRO A 46 -0.96 -5.37 3.78
N GLY A 47 -0.94 -4.70 4.91
CA GLY A 47 -0.81 -3.24 5.02
C GLY A 47 -2.10 -2.50 5.30
N VAL A 48 -1.99 -1.47 6.15
CA VAL A 48 -3.09 -0.58 6.57
C VAL A 48 -3.87 0.00 5.39
N HIS A 49 -3.19 0.32 4.28
CA HIS A 49 -3.84 0.82 3.09
C HIS A 49 -4.79 -0.22 2.46
N ASN A 50 -4.45 -1.51 2.51
CA ASN A 50 -5.33 -2.58 2.06
C ASN A 50 -6.51 -2.79 3.02
N ALA A 51 -6.30 -2.64 4.33
CA ALA A 51 -7.38 -2.64 5.31
C ALA A 51 -8.39 -1.51 5.04
N ARG A 52 -7.91 -0.31 4.73
CA ARG A 52 -8.77 0.84 4.35
C ARG A 52 -9.52 0.60 3.04
N ASN A 53 -8.85 0.04 2.03
CA ASN A 53 -9.48 -0.32 0.75
C ASN A 53 -10.57 -1.38 0.95
N ALA A 54 -10.31 -2.41 1.78
CA ALA A 54 -11.28 -3.44 2.11
C ALA A 54 -12.48 -2.85 2.89
N ALA A 55 -12.23 -1.95 3.85
CA ALA A 55 -13.30 -1.26 4.57
C ALA A 55 -14.23 -0.49 3.62
N ALA A 56 -13.66 0.24 2.66
CA ALA A 56 -14.44 0.95 1.64
C ALA A 56 -15.24 -0.01 0.74
N ALA A 57 -14.62 -1.09 0.27
CA ALA A 57 -15.27 -2.08 -0.59
C ALA A 57 -16.40 -2.83 0.12
N ILE A 58 -16.16 -3.26 1.37
CA ILE A 58 -17.18 -3.91 2.21
C ILE A 58 -18.36 -2.95 2.45
N SER A 59 -18.08 -1.70 2.81
CA SER A 59 -19.12 -0.70 3.04
C SER A 59 -19.97 -0.47 1.80
N ALA A 60 -19.36 -0.36 0.63
CA ALA A 60 -20.07 -0.22 -0.64
C ALA A 60 -20.95 -1.44 -0.93
N ALA A 61 -20.43 -2.66 -0.72
CA ALA A 61 -21.21 -3.89 -0.93
C ALA A 61 -22.42 -3.97 0.02
N VAL A 62 -22.24 -3.60 1.29
CA VAL A 62 -23.33 -3.58 2.28
C VAL A 62 -24.40 -2.56 1.89
N LEU A 63 -24.01 -1.36 1.45
CA LEU A 63 -24.96 -0.36 0.94
C LEU A 63 -25.76 -0.85 -0.28
N LEU A 64 -25.20 -1.78 -1.04
CA LEU A 64 -25.87 -2.43 -2.17
C LEU A 64 -26.67 -3.69 -1.77
N GLY A 65 -26.81 -3.98 -0.48
CA GLY A 65 -27.65 -5.05 0.05
C GLY A 65 -26.94 -6.38 0.32
N VAL A 66 -25.61 -6.44 0.20
CA VAL A 66 -24.83 -7.63 0.60
C VAL A 66 -24.72 -7.66 2.12
N SER A 67 -24.86 -8.85 2.74
CA SER A 67 -24.68 -8.96 4.19
C SER A 67 -23.25 -8.59 4.61
N PRO A 68 -23.04 -7.96 5.78
CA PRO A 68 -21.69 -7.64 6.28
C PRO A 68 -20.78 -8.86 6.33
N ALA A 69 -21.30 -10.02 6.73
CA ALA A 69 -20.55 -11.27 6.83
C ALA A 69 -20.12 -11.79 5.46
N ASP A 70 -20.99 -11.76 4.45
CA ASP A 70 -20.65 -12.20 3.09
C ASP A 70 -19.67 -11.23 2.43
N ALA A 71 -19.84 -9.93 2.61
CA ALA A 71 -18.91 -8.92 2.11
C ALA A 71 -17.51 -9.10 2.74
N ALA A 72 -17.42 -9.32 4.05
CA ALA A 72 -16.17 -9.60 4.75
C ALA A 72 -15.51 -10.91 4.27
N LYS A 73 -16.29 -11.97 4.12
CA LYS A 73 -15.83 -13.26 3.59
C LYS A 73 -15.27 -13.11 2.17
N ALA A 74 -15.98 -12.39 1.30
CA ALA A 74 -15.54 -12.13 -0.07
C ALA A 74 -14.22 -11.32 -0.07
N ALA A 75 -14.11 -10.26 0.74
CA ALA A 75 -12.88 -9.48 0.87
C ALA A 75 -11.69 -10.35 1.33
N GLY A 76 -11.91 -11.31 2.24
CA GLY A 76 -10.91 -12.26 2.71
C GLY A 76 -10.44 -13.27 1.66
N THR A 77 -11.14 -13.42 0.53
CA THR A 77 -10.69 -14.26 -0.59
C THR A 77 -9.78 -13.52 -1.57
N PHE A 78 -9.70 -12.21 -1.48
CA PHE A 78 -8.89 -11.40 -2.39
C PHE A 78 -7.40 -11.65 -2.17
N LEU A 79 -6.70 -12.03 -3.23
CA LEU A 79 -5.27 -12.39 -3.20
C LEU A 79 -4.35 -11.24 -3.63
N GLY A 80 -4.92 -10.07 -3.86
CA GLY A 80 -4.19 -8.91 -4.37
C GLY A 80 -4.37 -8.71 -5.87
N ALA A 81 -4.02 -7.52 -6.33
CA ALA A 81 -3.89 -7.21 -7.74
C ALA A 81 -2.44 -7.45 -8.21
N ALA A 82 -2.26 -7.73 -9.49
CA ALA A 82 -0.94 -7.79 -10.09
C ALA A 82 -0.17 -6.49 -9.79
N ARG A 83 1.10 -6.61 -9.43
CA ARG A 83 1.97 -5.49 -9.06
C ARG A 83 1.44 -4.65 -7.88
N ARG A 84 0.80 -5.31 -6.88
CA ARG A 84 0.40 -4.73 -5.60
C ARG A 84 0.82 -5.68 -4.50
N PHE A 85 1.98 -5.45 -3.91
CA PHE A 85 2.69 -6.35 -3.00
C PHE A 85 2.72 -7.81 -3.52
N GLN A 86 2.95 -7.95 -4.82
CA GLN A 86 2.90 -9.26 -5.46
C GLN A 86 4.18 -10.04 -5.19
N VAL A 87 4.10 -11.10 -4.38
CA VAL A 87 5.22 -12.03 -4.21
C VAL A 87 5.40 -12.80 -5.52
N ARG A 88 6.55 -12.61 -6.18
CA ARG A 88 6.91 -13.26 -7.45
C ARG A 88 7.54 -14.63 -7.23
N GLY A 89 8.12 -14.84 -6.06
CA GLY A 89 8.75 -16.09 -5.67
C GLY A 89 9.83 -15.89 -4.62
N THR A 90 10.36 -17.02 -4.13
CA THR A 90 11.48 -17.06 -3.19
C THR A 90 12.56 -18.00 -3.72
N VAL A 91 13.79 -17.50 -3.83
CA VAL A 91 14.94 -18.27 -4.28
C VAL A 91 16.12 -18.03 -3.31
N LYS A 92 16.71 -19.09 -2.78
CA LYS A 92 17.83 -19.00 -1.83
C LYS A 92 17.59 -18.01 -0.69
N GLN A 93 16.41 -18.08 -0.08
CA GLN A 93 15.95 -17.19 1.02
C GLN A 93 15.73 -15.72 0.60
N VAL A 94 15.82 -15.38 -0.67
CA VAL A 94 15.47 -14.05 -1.18
C VAL A 94 14.05 -14.09 -1.71
N THR A 95 13.14 -13.34 -1.08
CA THR A 95 11.77 -13.17 -1.57
C THR A 95 11.72 -11.93 -2.47
N VAL A 96 11.22 -12.10 -3.68
CA VAL A 96 11.03 -11.02 -4.64
C VAL A 96 9.58 -10.56 -4.62
N VAL A 97 9.40 -9.27 -4.36
CA VAL A 97 8.08 -8.61 -4.34
C VAL A 97 8.04 -7.56 -5.46
N ASP A 98 6.98 -7.56 -6.26
CA ASP A 98 6.73 -6.58 -7.32
C ASP A 98 5.57 -5.67 -6.92
N ASP A 99 5.79 -4.36 -6.97
CA ASP A 99 4.78 -3.35 -6.68
C ASP A 99 4.83 -2.20 -7.69
N TYR A 100 3.68 -1.58 -7.93
CA TYR A 100 3.54 -0.46 -8.85
C TYR A 100 3.69 0.91 -8.17
N ALA A 101 4.05 0.94 -6.91
CA ALA A 101 4.23 2.18 -6.16
C ALA A 101 5.19 3.13 -6.89
N HIS A 102 4.72 4.34 -7.16
CA HIS A 102 5.45 5.36 -7.92
C HIS A 102 5.22 6.77 -7.38
N HIS A 103 4.56 6.89 -6.23
CA HIS A 103 4.39 8.11 -5.46
C HIS A 103 5.00 7.90 -4.05
N PRO A 104 5.62 8.93 -3.42
CA PRO A 104 6.26 8.77 -2.12
C PRO A 104 5.38 8.13 -1.06
N THR A 105 4.11 8.54 -0.97
CA THR A 105 3.13 7.97 -0.03
C THR A 105 2.90 6.47 -0.26
N GLU A 106 2.84 6.03 -1.53
CA GLU A 106 2.68 4.62 -1.87
C GLU A 106 3.92 3.82 -1.48
N ILE A 107 5.12 4.36 -1.75
CA ILE A 107 6.40 3.73 -1.40
C ILE A 107 6.51 3.58 0.11
N ALA A 108 6.20 4.62 0.88
CA ALA A 108 6.21 4.56 2.33
C ALA A 108 5.27 3.46 2.86
N ALA A 109 4.04 3.42 2.38
CA ALA A 109 3.05 2.42 2.78
C ALA A 109 3.47 0.98 2.41
N LEU A 110 4.09 0.81 1.22
CA LEU A 110 4.65 -0.46 0.77
C LEU A 110 5.76 -0.95 1.69
N LEU A 111 6.72 -0.07 2.02
CA LEU A 111 7.86 -0.43 2.87
C LEU A 111 7.44 -0.69 4.31
N ASP A 112 6.47 0.04 4.85
CA ASP A 112 5.88 -0.26 6.14
C ASP A 112 5.20 -1.64 6.16
N ALA A 113 4.48 -1.99 5.10
CA ALA A 113 3.87 -3.32 4.96
C ALA A 113 4.94 -4.42 4.80
N ALA A 114 6.02 -4.15 4.05
CA ALA A 114 7.13 -5.08 3.88
C ALA A 114 7.85 -5.34 5.21
N ARG A 115 8.13 -4.30 5.99
CA ARG A 115 8.78 -4.41 7.30
C ARG A 115 7.92 -5.19 8.29
N ARG A 116 6.60 -4.98 8.31
CA ARG A 116 5.69 -5.75 9.18
C ARG A 116 5.66 -7.23 8.79
N ARG A 117 5.64 -7.51 7.49
CA ARG A 117 5.60 -8.89 6.99
C ARG A 117 6.92 -9.63 7.15
N TYR A 118 8.04 -8.92 7.06
CA TYR A 118 9.39 -9.47 7.11
C TYR A 118 10.25 -8.69 8.12
N PRO A 119 9.93 -8.75 9.42
CA PRO A 119 10.53 -7.88 10.44
C PRO A 119 12.04 -8.04 10.57
N ASP A 120 12.55 -9.27 10.41
CA ASP A 120 13.96 -9.62 10.61
C ASP A 120 14.75 -9.70 9.29
N SER A 121 14.13 -9.32 8.17
CA SER A 121 14.76 -9.41 6.85
C SER A 121 15.38 -8.10 6.43
N THR A 122 16.49 -8.17 5.71
CA THR A 122 17.02 -7.02 4.96
C THR A 122 16.10 -6.70 3.80
N ILE A 123 15.58 -5.48 3.78
CA ILE A 123 14.71 -4.97 2.71
C ILE A 123 15.57 -4.18 1.72
N ARG A 124 15.74 -4.74 0.53
CA ARG A 124 16.41 -4.08 -0.60
C ARG A 124 15.40 -3.61 -1.62
N VAL A 125 15.44 -2.33 -1.98
CA VAL A 125 14.56 -1.73 -2.98
C VAL A 125 15.31 -1.48 -4.28
N ILE A 126 14.70 -1.85 -5.40
CA ILE A 126 15.10 -1.40 -6.74
C ILE A 126 13.95 -0.50 -7.23
N PHE A 127 14.21 0.81 -7.29
CA PHE A 127 13.21 1.80 -7.65
C PHE A 127 13.50 2.42 -9.01
N GLN A 128 12.51 2.35 -9.90
CA GLN A 128 12.53 3.09 -11.17
C GLN A 128 11.62 4.32 -11.06
N PRO A 129 12.17 5.53 -10.99
CA PRO A 129 11.37 6.75 -10.99
C PRO A 129 10.59 6.87 -12.31
N HIS A 130 9.38 7.40 -12.23
CA HIS A 130 8.50 7.63 -13.38
C HIS A 130 8.29 9.13 -13.55
N LEU A 131 8.64 9.66 -14.74
CA LEU A 131 8.63 11.07 -15.14
C LEU A 131 9.74 11.92 -14.48
N PHE A 132 10.40 12.72 -15.30
CA PHE A 132 11.39 13.70 -14.82
C PHE A 132 10.74 14.78 -13.95
N SER A 133 9.58 15.29 -14.35
CA SER A 133 8.83 16.29 -13.59
C SER A 133 8.47 15.81 -12.19
N ARG A 134 8.02 14.57 -12.05
CA ARG A 134 7.69 13.97 -10.75
C ARG A 134 8.95 13.76 -9.92
N THR A 135 10.03 13.27 -10.52
CA THR A 135 11.32 13.09 -9.85
C THR A 135 11.83 14.40 -9.28
N LYS A 136 11.77 15.48 -10.08
CA LYS A 136 12.15 16.83 -9.65
C LYS A 136 11.29 17.31 -8.48
N PHE A 137 9.97 17.20 -8.60
CA PHE A 137 9.04 17.74 -7.61
C PHE A 137 9.08 17.01 -6.28
N PHE A 138 9.25 15.68 -6.31
CA PHE A 138 9.18 14.84 -5.11
C PHE A 138 10.53 14.28 -4.66
N ALA A 139 11.68 14.84 -5.08
CA ALA A 139 12.99 14.29 -4.76
C ALA A 139 13.20 13.99 -3.28
N HIS A 140 12.94 14.97 -2.40
CA HIS A 140 13.05 14.80 -0.94
C HIS A 140 12.06 13.79 -0.39
N GLN A 141 10.81 13.83 -0.80
CA GLN A 141 9.81 12.88 -0.33
C GLN A 141 10.10 11.44 -0.80
N PHE A 142 10.68 11.27 -2.00
CA PHE A 142 11.19 9.98 -2.43
C PHE A 142 12.33 9.50 -1.55
N ALA A 143 13.31 10.37 -1.27
CA ALA A 143 14.44 10.05 -0.40
C ALA A 143 13.94 9.62 1.00
N GLU A 144 13.07 10.40 1.64
CA GLU A 144 12.47 10.09 2.95
C GLU A 144 11.70 8.75 2.93
N SER A 145 10.90 8.51 1.90
CA SER A 145 10.12 7.29 1.79
C SER A 145 11.00 6.05 1.60
N LEU A 146 12.01 6.16 0.76
CA LEU A 146 12.95 5.08 0.44
C LEU A 146 13.91 4.77 1.60
N ALA A 147 14.20 5.75 2.47
CA ALA A 147 15.03 5.58 3.67
C ALA A 147 14.46 4.55 4.68
N LYS A 148 13.22 4.08 4.50
CA LYS A 148 12.64 2.98 5.28
C LYS A 148 13.19 1.60 4.91
N ALA A 149 13.88 1.48 3.76
CA ALA A 149 14.58 0.28 3.34
C ALA A 149 16.02 0.27 3.87
N ASP A 150 16.63 -0.92 3.90
CA ASP A 150 18.03 -1.08 4.34
C ASP A 150 19.00 -0.76 3.20
N ASP A 151 18.64 -1.13 1.97
CA ASP A 151 19.41 -0.85 0.75
C ASP A 151 18.49 -0.32 -0.36
N VAL A 152 18.94 0.72 -1.07
CA VAL A 152 18.17 1.34 -2.15
C VAL A 152 19.02 1.47 -3.41
N ILE A 153 18.49 0.97 -4.52
CA ILE A 153 19.05 1.13 -5.86
C ILE A 153 18.06 1.95 -6.70
N ILE A 154 18.48 3.13 -7.16
CA ILE A 154 17.70 3.95 -8.07
C ILE A 154 18.14 3.67 -9.51
N THR A 155 17.22 3.25 -10.35
CA THR A 155 17.50 3.01 -11.78
C THR A 155 17.21 4.23 -12.64
N GLY A 156 17.43 4.13 -13.97
CA GLY A 156 17.10 5.19 -14.91
C GLY A 156 15.63 5.61 -14.83
N ILE A 157 15.37 6.92 -14.96
CA ILE A 157 14.01 7.46 -14.95
C ILE A 157 13.24 6.98 -16.18
N PHE A 158 12.04 6.43 -15.99
CA PHE A 158 11.13 6.12 -17.10
C PHE A 158 10.44 7.41 -17.57
N PRO A 159 10.74 7.89 -18.80
CA PRO A 159 10.32 9.23 -19.24
C PRO A 159 8.84 9.31 -19.61
N ALA A 160 8.20 8.18 -19.96
CA ALA A 160 6.85 8.11 -20.52
C ALA A 160 6.69 9.10 -21.71
N ARG A 161 5.99 10.22 -21.50
CA ARG A 161 5.75 11.26 -22.50
C ARG A 161 6.70 12.46 -22.42
N GLU A 162 7.60 12.49 -21.43
CA GLU A 162 8.56 13.57 -21.23
C GLU A 162 9.86 13.30 -21.98
N LYS A 163 10.62 14.35 -22.29
CA LYS A 163 11.92 14.24 -22.92
C LYS A 163 13.00 14.71 -21.96
N GLN A 164 14.13 14.01 -21.92
CA GLN A 164 15.28 14.41 -21.10
C GLN A 164 15.75 15.84 -21.36
N ALA A 165 15.63 16.30 -22.62
CA ALA A 165 16.05 17.64 -23.00
C ALA A 165 15.25 18.75 -22.29
N ASP A 166 14.01 18.48 -21.87
CA ASP A 166 13.17 19.41 -21.13
C ASP A 166 13.54 19.46 -19.62
N PHE A 167 14.36 18.50 -19.16
CA PHE A 167 14.79 18.33 -17.77
C PHE A 167 16.29 17.97 -17.70
N PRO A 168 17.19 18.85 -18.21
CA PRO A 168 18.61 18.51 -18.36
C PRO A 168 19.31 18.20 -17.03
N ASP A 169 18.85 18.82 -15.94
CA ASP A 169 19.44 18.69 -14.61
C ASP A 169 18.82 17.55 -13.77
N ILE A 170 17.85 16.81 -14.31
CA ILE A 170 17.14 15.77 -13.57
C ILE A 170 17.63 14.39 -14.00
N SER A 171 18.13 13.64 -13.03
CA SER A 171 18.64 12.29 -13.21
C SER A 171 18.31 11.42 -12.00
N PRO A 172 18.62 10.12 -12.00
CA PRO A 172 18.46 9.29 -10.79
C PRO A 172 19.18 9.84 -9.57
N SER A 173 20.33 10.51 -9.74
CA SER A 173 21.07 11.13 -8.65
C SER A 173 20.30 12.22 -7.94
N THR A 174 19.31 12.85 -8.58
CA THR A 174 18.46 13.87 -7.94
C THR A 174 17.80 13.36 -6.66
N ILE A 175 17.40 12.08 -6.62
CA ILE A 175 16.84 11.46 -5.40
C ILE A 175 17.95 11.11 -4.41
N VAL A 176 19.09 10.60 -4.91
CA VAL A 176 20.23 10.22 -4.07
C VAL A 176 20.82 11.43 -3.37
N ASP A 177 21.00 12.53 -4.09
CA ASP A 177 21.53 13.78 -3.54
C ASP A 177 20.58 14.38 -2.48
N ALA A 178 19.26 14.26 -2.70
CA ALA A 178 18.25 14.67 -1.73
C ALA A 178 18.25 13.82 -0.43
N ALA A 179 18.81 12.61 -0.46
CA ALA A 179 18.97 11.76 0.73
C ALA A 179 20.23 12.09 1.54
N ALA A 180 21.20 12.79 0.94
CA ALA A 180 22.48 13.13 1.57
C ALA A 180 22.47 14.50 2.29
N GLY A 181 21.46 15.35 2.08
CA GLY A 181 21.25 16.65 2.69
C GLY A 181 20.22 16.63 3.78
#